data_b2bad257476df46c79057bde25cdd2a6
#
_entry.id   b2bad257476df46c79057bde25cdd2a6
#
_cell.length_a   1.000
_cell.length_b   1.000
_cell.length_c   1.000
_cell.angle_alpha   90.00
_cell.angle_beta   90.00
_cell.angle_gamma   90.00
#
_symmetry.space_group_name_H-M   'P 1'
#
loop_
_entity.id
_entity.type
_entity.pdbx_description
1 polymer ?
#
loop_
_entity_poly.entity_id
_entity_poly.type
_entity_poly.pdbx_seq_one_letter_code
_entity_poly.pdbx_strand_id
1 'polypeptide(L)'
;MRVRARETVGSYAVLVVFALFAIAPLAGIVGAALQTDSGAPGGLANFAEAWRVGRFGTYLRNSVLVSVFVVSVSTVLSILAGYALGTMRFRGSTVIFYVMLVGIMMPAEAIVVPLFYDLRTIGLTDTFWAVTLPQVAQSVAFGTFWMRSFFRSTNRSLIEAARLDGAGHMRILWQVLVPLARPAIITLVVLTFMWTWNEFLIPLVMAPTNEAIRTAPLGLGFFSGQYTQGFALLAAGATIIAVPVVVVYLFLQRHFIAGMLEGAVKD
;
A
#
# COMPACT_ATOMS: atom_id res chain seq x y z
N MET A 1 -25.37 23.76 -15.89
CA MET A 1 -24.41 24.40 -16.81
C MET A 1 -24.18 23.50 -18.00
N ARG A 2 -24.52 23.93 -19.25
CA ARG A 2 -24.19 23.16 -20.46
C ARG A 2 -22.73 23.47 -20.81
N VAL A 3 -21.80 22.54 -20.49
CA VAL A 3 -20.42 22.62 -20.96
C VAL A 3 -20.44 22.69 -22.48
N ARG A 4 -19.82 23.73 -23.07
CA ARG A 4 -19.78 23.89 -24.54
C ARG A 4 -19.03 22.70 -25.14
N ALA A 5 -19.55 22.12 -26.22
CA ALA A 5 -18.98 20.95 -26.90
C ALA A 5 -17.46 21.10 -27.19
N ARG A 6 -16.97 22.31 -27.45
CA ARG A 6 -15.56 22.63 -27.64
C ARG A 6 -14.72 22.43 -26.36
N GLU A 7 -15.24 22.78 -25.17
CA GLU A 7 -14.55 22.59 -23.88
C GLU A 7 -14.46 21.10 -23.54
N THR A 8 -15.51 20.36 -23.88
CA THR A 8 -15.55 18.89 -23.72
C THR A 8 -14.49 18.22 -24.60
N VAL A 9 -14.40 18.59 -25.88
CA VAL A 9 -13.40 18.02 -26.82
C VAL A 9 -11.99 18.36 -26.37
N GLY A 10 -11.72 19.60 -25.95
CA GLY A 10 -10.42 20.01 -25.42
C GLY A 10 -10.02 19.20 -24.17
N SER A 11 -10.96 19.02 -23.23
CA SER A 11 -10.71 18.24 -22.01
C SER A 11 -10.41 16.76 -22.32
N TYR A 12 -11.18 16.15 -23.25
CA TYR A 12 -10.89 14.76 -23.66
C TYR A 12 -9.56 14.63 -24.41
N ALA A 13 -9.19 15.59 -25.26
CA ALA A 13 -7.89 15.58 -25.94
C ALA A 13 -6.73 15.61 -24.93
N VAL A 14 -6.80 16.48 -23.93
CA VAL A 14 -5.82 16.54 -22.85
C VAL A 14 -5.77 15.22 -22.07
N LEU A 15 -6.92 14.66 -21.70
CA LEU A 15 -6.98 13.38 -20.97
C LEU A 15 -6.37 12.23 -21.79
N VAL A 16 -6.62 12.16 -23.09
CA VAL A 16 -6.05 11.13 -23.99
C VAL A 16 -4.53 11.27 -24.06
N VAL A 17 -4.01 12.49 -24.21
CA VAL A 17 -2.56 12.74 -24.24
C VAL A 17 -1.91 12.27 -22.94
N PHE A 18 -2.47 12.64 -21.78
CA PHE A 18 -1.96 12.19 -20.49
C PHE A 18 -2.09 10.67 -20.28
N ALA A 19 -3.19 10.08 -20.74
CA ALA A 19 -3.36 8.62 -20.68
C ALA A 19 -2.31 7.88 -21.54
N LEU A 20 -2.07 8.34 -22.76
CA LEU A 20 -1.03 7.78 -23.63
C LEU A 20 0.35 7.95 -23.03
N PHE A 21 0.66 9.12 -22.49
CA PHE A 21 1.93 9.38 -21.79
C PHE A 21 2.13 8.45 -20.58
N ALA A 22 1.08 8.20 -19.79
CA ALA A 22 1.14 7.31 -18.64
C ALA A 22 1.26 5.82 -19.02
N ILE A 23 0.61 5.40 -20.11
CA ILE A 23 0.61 4.01 -20.58
C ILE A 23 1.90 3.65 -21.34
N ALA A 24 2.51 4.63 -22.04
CA ALA A 24 3.67 4.39 -22.89
C ALA A 24 4.84 3.66 -22.18
N PRO A 25 5.29 4.07 -20.96
CA PRO A 25 6.35 3.35 -20.27
C PRO A 25 5.94 1.92 -19.88
N LEU A 26 4.68 1.70 -19.50
CA LEU A 26 4.17 0.37 -19.17
C LEU A 26 4.14 -0.54 -20.41
N ALA A 27 3.66 -0.01 -21.55
CA ALA A 27 3.69 -0.73 -22.83
C ALA A 27 5.12 -1.03 -23.25
N GLY A 28 6.06 -0.10 -23.00
CA GLY A 28 7.49 -0.32 -23.25
C GLY A 28 8.07 -1.47 -22.43
N ILE A 29 7.76 -1.56 -21.14
CA ILE A 29 8.20 -2.66 -20.26
C ILE A 29 7.63 -3.99 -20.74
N VAL A 30 6.33 -4.05 -21.03
CA VAL A 30 5.69 -5.28 -21.55
C VAL A 30 6.26 -5.64 -22.93
N GLY A 31 6.50 -4.66 -23.80
CA GLY A 31 7.14 -4.86 -25.09
C GLY A 31 8.55 -5.45 -24.95
N ALA A 32 9.35 -4.92 -24.03
CA ALA A 32 10.69 -5.44 -23.73
C ALA A 32 10.63 -6.88 -23.17
N ALA A 33 9.65 -7.17 -22.32
CA ALA A 33 9.43 -8.52 -21.78
C ALA A 33 9.12 -9.57 -22.85
N LEU A 34 8.57 -9.16 -23.99
CA LEU A 34 8.20 -10.03 -25.11
C LEU A 34 9.32 -10.17 -26.15
N GLN A 35 10.45 -9.46 -26.00
CA GLN A 35 11.61 -9.51 -26.88
C GLN A 35 12.76 -10.25 -26.21
N THR A 36 13.71 -10.73 -27.03
CA THR A 36 15.01 -11.14 -26.52
C THR A 36 15.91 -9.92 -26.34
N ASP A 37 17.01 -10.05 -25.59
CA ASP A 37 17.97 -8.95 -25.42
C ASP A 37 18.63 -8.51 -26.77
N SER A 38 18.56 -9.33 -27.81
CA SER A 38 18.95 -8.98 -29.16
C SER A 38 17.84 -8.27 -29.98
N GLY A 39 16.64 -8.05 -29.38
CA GLY A 39 15.50 -7.43 -30.04
C GLY A 39 14.65 -8.38 -30.90
N ALA A 40 14.99 -9.67 -30.97
CA ALA A 40 14.16 -10.66 -31.64
C ALA A 40 12.92 -11.02 -30.78
N PRO A 41 11.83 -11.53 -31.38
CA PRO A 41 10.67 -11.98 -30.61
C PRO A 41 11.03 -13.09 -29.62
N GLY A 42 10.88 -12.85 -28.31
CA GLY A 42 11.09 -13.84 -27.23
C GLY A 42 9.78 -14.47 -26.74
N GLY A 43 8.67 -13.83 -27.03
CA GLY A 43 7.34 -14.29 -26.67
C GLY A 43 7.14 -14.48 -25.16
N LEU A 44 6.26 -15.43 -24.82
CA LEU A 44 5.93 -15.73 -23.42
C LEU A 44 7.01 -16.56 -22.69
N ALA A 45 8.03 -17.04 -23.39
CA ALA A 45 9.11 -17.83 -22.79
C ALA A 45 9.86 -17.04 -21.70
N ASN A 46 10.05 -15.73 -21.89
CA ASN A 46 10.69 -14.86 -20.91
C ASN A 46 9.91 -14.80 -19.59
N PHE A 47 8.58 -14.82 -19.63
CA PHE A 47 7.76 -14.84 -18.41
C PHE A 47 7.92 -16.16 -17.66
N ALA A 48 7.96 -17.31 -18.37
CA ALA A 48 8.16 -18.62 -17.76
C ALA A 48 9.56 -18.72 -17.14
N GLU A 49 10.59 -18.22 -17.84
CA GLU A 49 11.96 -18.23 -17.35
C GLU A 49 12.12 -17.25 -16.17
N ALA A 50 11.59 -16.03 -16.27
CA ALA A 50 11.59 -15.08 -15.16
C ALA A 50 10.90 -15.66 -13.92
N TRP A 51 9.75 -16.32 -14.11
CA TRP A 51 9.03 -16.99 -13.02
C TRP A 51 9.89 -18.03 -12.31
N ARG A 52 10.59 -18.84 -13.07
CA ARG A 52 11.45 -19.92 -12.57
C ARG A 52 12.69 -19.38 -11.86
N VAL A 53 13.44 -18.51 -12.53
CA VAL A 53 14.72 -17.96 -12.04
C VAL A 53 14.48 -17.02 -10.87
N GLY A 54 13.50 -16.11 -10.97
CA GLY A 54 13.13 -15.15 -9.93
C GLY A 54 12.35 -15.77 -8.76
N ARG A 55 12.10 -17.09 -8.77
CA ARG A 55 11.33 -17.80 -7.71
C ARG A 55 9.99 -17.13 -7.39
N PHE A 56 9.33 -16.54 -8.39
CA PHE A 56 8.13 -15.74 -8.20
C PHE A 56 6.98 -16.50 -7.54
N GLY A 57 6.88 -17.81 -7.70
CA GLY A 57 5.90 -18.62 -6.97
C GLY A 57 6.00 -18.47 -5.45
N THR A 58 7.21 -18.52 -4.90
CA THR A 58 7.47 -18.33 -3.45
C THR A 58 7.33 -16.86 -3.05
N TYR A 59 7.93 -15.96 -3.80
CA TYR A 59 8.00 -14.55 -3.41
C TYR A 59 6.66 -13.83 -3.54
N LEU A 60 5.86 -14.13 -4.56
CA LEU A 60 4.49 -13.62 -4.68
C LEU A 60 3.60 -14.14 -3.54
N ARG A 61 3.70 -15.44 -3.22
CA ARG A 61 3.00 -15.99 -2.06
C ARG A 61 3.35 -15.23 -0.78
N ASN A 62 4.64 -14.96 -0.55
CA ASN A 62 5.09 -14.21 0.62
C ASN A 62 4.58 -12.76 0.57
N SER A 63 4.65 -12.09 -0.59
CA SER A 63 4.08 -10.73 -0.74
C SER A 63 2.60 -10.70 -0.41
N VAL A 64 1.83 -11.72 -0.83
CA VAL A 64 0.41 -11.83 -0.47
C VAL A 64 0.24 -11.99 1.04
N LEU A 65 0.99 -12.92 1.66
CA LEU A 65 0.90 -13.15 3.11
C LEU A 65 1.28 -11.93 3.93
N VAL A 66 2.40 -11.26 3.57
CA VAL A 66 2.85 -10.01 4.20
C VAL A 66 1.80 -8.92 4.02
N SER A 67 1.31 -8.71 2.79
CA SER A 67 0.32 -7.67 2.51
C SER A 67 -1.01 -7.92 3.25
N VAL A 68 -1.52 -9.14 3.23
CA VAL A 68 -2.76 -9.48 3.95
C VAL A 68 -2.60 -9.24 5.45
N PHE A 69 -1.47 -9.67 6.02
CA PHE A 69 -1.21 -9.47 7.44
C PHE A 69 -1.08 -7.98 7.80
N VAL A 70 -0.17 -7.27 7.11
CA VAL A 70 0.11 -5.85 7.39
C VAL A 70 -1.15 -5.01 7.19
N VAL A 71 -1.85 -5.17 6.06
CA VAL A 71 -3.06 -4.39 5.76
C VAL A 71 -4.17 -4.66 6.77
N SER A 72 -4.43 -5.92 7.10
CA SER A 72 -5.50 -6.27 8.03
C SER A 72 -5.23 -5.75 9.43
N VAL A 73 -4.03 -6.02 9.95
CA VAL A 73 -3.65 -5.61 11.32
C VAL A 73 -3.59 -4.09 11.42
N SER A 74 -2.91 -3.42 10.48
CA SER A 74 -2.78 -1.96 10.52
C SER A 74 -4.13 -1.25 10.35
N THR A 75 -5.02 -1.76 9.48
CA THR A 75 -6.36 -1.17 9.30
C THR A 75 -7.18 -1.25 10.58
N VAL A 76 -7.23 -2.43 11.23
CA VAL A 76 -7.97 -2.59 12.49
C VAL A 76 -7.41 -1.69 13.59
N LEU A 77 -6.09 -1.68 13.77
CA LEU A 77 -5.44 -0.83 14.77
C LEU A 77 -5.65 0.66 14.48
N SER A 78 -5.59 1.06 13.21
CA SER A 78 -5.83 2.44 12.78
C SER A 78 -7.27 2.91 13.02
N ILE A 79 -8.25 2.04 12.79
CA ILE A 79 -9.66 2.32 13.11
C ILE A 79 -9.83 2.53 14.61
N LEU A 80 -9.29 1.63 15.43
CA LEU A 80 -9.40 1.71 16.89
C LEU A 80 -8.69 2.95 17.45
N ALA A 81 -7.43 3.18 17.06
CA ALA A 81 -6.64 4.32 17.49
C ALA A 81 -7.20 5.64 16.96
N GLY A 82 -7.60 5.68 15.69
CA GLY A 82 -8.24 6.84 15.05
C GLY A 82 -9.56 7.21 15.74
N TYR A 83 -10.38 6.22 16.09
CA TYR A 83 -11.61 6.44 16.85
C TYR A 83 -11.32 7.00 18.24
N ALA A 84 -10.41 6.38 18.99
CA ALA A 84 -10.05 6.84 20.33
C ALA A 84 -9.49 8.28 20.32
N LEU A 85 -8.53 8.56 19.45
CA LEU A 85 -7.89 9.87 19.33
C LEU A 85 -8.76 10.94 18.64
N GLY A 86 -9.77 10.52 17.89
CA GLY A 86 -10.69 11.40 17.16
C GLY A 86 -11.92 11.81 17.95
N THR A 87 -12.48 10.90 18.76
CA THR A 87 -13.79 11.10 19.41
C THR A 87 -13.74 11.10 20.92
N MET A 88 -12.71 10.50 21.54
CA MET A 88 -12.59 10.44 23.00
C MET A 88 -11.70 11.56 23.55
N ARG A 89 -11.98 11.98 24.77
CA ARG A 89 -11.15 12.93 25.51
C ARG A 89 -10.48 12.21 26.67
N PHE A 90 -9.16 12.01 26.59
CA PHE A 90 -8.36 11.44 27.66
C PHE A 90 -7.00 12.13 27.78
N ARG A 91 -6.42 12.06 28.98
CA ARG A 91 -5.10 12.67 29.26
C ARG A 91 -4.04 12.03 28.37
N GLY A 92 -3.19 12.85 27.71
CA GLY A 92 -2.11 12.37 26.86
C GLY A 92 -2.51 12.12 25.40
N SER A 93 -3.79 12.17 25.01
CA SER A 93 -4.24 11.91 23.61
C SER A 93 -3.51 12.77 22.58
N THR A 94 -3.25 14.04 22.91
CA THR A 94 -2.52 14.96 22.05
C THR A 94 -1.05 14.57 21.90
N VAL A 95 -0.39 14.19 22.99
CA VAL A 95 1.01 13.76 22.97
C VAL A 95 1.17 12.49 22.17
N ILE A 96 0.34 11.48 22.41
CA ILE A 96 0.34 10.23 21.64
C ILE A 96 0.18 10.51 20.14
N PHE A 97 -0.75 11.39 19.77
CA PHE A 97 -0.96 11.74 18.38
C PHE A 97 0.28 12.42 17.74
N TYR A 98 0.91 13.36 18.45
CA TYR A 98 2.13 14.00 17.93
C TYR A 98 3.31 13.05 17.86
N VAL A 99 3.48 12.12 18.79
CA VAL A 99 4.49 11.06 18.73
C VAL A 99 4.29 10.20 17.48
N MET A 100 3.04 9.80 17.17
CA MET A 100 2.75 9.08 15.95
C MET A 100 3.05 9.89 14.68
N LEU A 101 2.76 11.21 14.69
CA LEU A 101 3.11 12.09 13.56
C LEU A 101 4.63 12.17 13.36
N VAL A 102 5.41 12.30 14.42
CA VAL A 102 6.88 12.27 14.33
C VAL A 102 7.35 10.95 13.70
N GLY A 103 6.72 9.82 14.09
CA GLY A 103 7.04 8.51 13.50
C GLY A 103 6.80 8.45 11.98
N ILE A 104 5.75 9.12 11.47
CA ILE A 104 5.49 9.19 10.01
C ILE A 104 6.54 10.06 9.30
N MET A 105 7.04 11.10 9.97
CA MET A 105 8.01 12.04 9.38
C MET A 105 9.43 11.48 9.34
N MET A 106 9.72 10.41 10.09
CA MET A 106 11.03 9.78 10.07
C MET A 106 11.22 8.98 8.78
N PRO A 107 12.30 9.22 8.01
CA PRO A 107 12.57 8.45 6.82
C PRO A 107 12.87 6.98 7.17
N ALA A 108 12.25 6.05 6.45
CA ALA A 108 12.43 4.61 6.68
C ALA A 108 13.89 4.18 6.58
N GLU A 109 14.65 4.81 5.69
CA GLU A 109 16.07 4.56 5.45
C GLU A 109 16.93 4.87 6.67
N ALA A 110 16.54 5.86 7.47
CA ALA A 110 17.26 6.21 8.70
C ALA A 110 16.98 5.22 9.84
N ILE A 111 15.81 4.58 9.82
CA ILE A 111 15.35 3.68 10.92
C ILE A 111 15.79 2.24 10.65
N VAL A 112 15.86 1.81 9.39
CA VAL A 112 16.00 0.40 9.03
C VAL A 112 17.27 -0.25 9.59
N VAL A 113 18.41 0.47 9.59
CA VAL A 113 19.67 -0.08 10.07
C VAL A 113 19.70 -0.24 11.60
N PRO A 114 19.38 0.79 12.41
CA PRO A 114 19.23 0.60 13.86
C PRO A 114 18.24 -0.50 14.22
N LEU A 115 17.08 -0.52 13.57
CA LEU A 115 16.05 -1.52 13.81
C LEU A 115 16.52 -2.95 13.51
N PHE A 116 17.35 -3.13 12.48
CA PHE A 116 17.96 -4.43 12.18
C PHE A 116 18.80 -4.94 13.35
N TYR A 117 19.66 -4.08 13.92
CA TYR A 117 20.46 -4.47 15.07
C TYR A 117 19.63 -4.77 16.30
N ASP A 118 18.58 -3.97 16.56
CA ASP A 118 17.66 -4.22 17.67
C ASP A 118 16.95 -5.57 17.52
N LEU A 119 16.38 -5.85 16.33
CA LEU A 119 15.71 -7.12 16.05
C LEU A 119 16.69 -8.31 16.08
N ARG A 120 17.93 -8.10 15.68
CA ARG A 120 18.98 -9.11 15.74
C ARG A 120 19.33 -9.50 17.18
N THR A 121 19.39 -8.53 18.10
CA THR A 121 19.70 -8.81 19.52
C THR A 121 18.67 -9.71 20.18
N ILE A 122 17.41 -9.67 19.72
CA ILE A 122 16.30 -10.49 20.22
C ILE A 122 15.99 -11.69 19.32
N GLY A 123 16.86 -11.96 18.32
CA GLY A 123 16.73 -13.14 17.44
C GLY A 123 15.56 -13.11 16.47
N LEU A 124 15.01 -11.95 16.16
CA LEU A 124 13.86 -11.80 15.23
C LEU A 124 14.25 -11.58 13.76
N THR A 125 15.51 -11.28 13.43
CA THR A 125 15.94 -11.17 12.03
C THR A 125 15.71 -12.48 11.28
N ASP A 126 15.58 -12.42 9.95
CA ASP A 126 15.28 -13.58 9.09
C ASP A 126 13.96 -14.30 9.42
N THR A 127 13.01 -13.58 10.01
CA THR A 127 11.66 -14.10 10.31
C THR A 127 10.57 -13.28 9.60
N PHE A 128 9.40 -13.87 9.46
CA PHE A 128 8.20 -13.18 8.97
C PHE A 128 7.88 -11.90 9.79
N TRP A 129 8.14 -11.95 11.10
CA TRP A 129 7.87 -10.85 12.02
C TRP A 129 8.80 -9.66 11.80
N ALA A 130 10.07 -9.90 11.48
CA ALA A 130 11.01 -8.82 11.15
C ALA A 130 10.60 -8.06 9.88
N VAL A 131 9.98 -8.75 8.92
CA VAL A 131 9.48 -8.14 7.69
C VAL A 131 8.17 -7.40 7.91
N THR A 132 7.28 -7.92 8.76
CA THR A 132 5.90 -7.40 8.87
C THR A 132 5.71 -6.34 9.96
N LEU A 133 6.30 -6.52 11.16
CA LEU A 133 6.04 -5.61 12.29
C LEU A 133 6.48 -4.16 12.02
N PRO A 134 7.64 -3.88 11.41
CA PRO A 134 8.00 -2.49 11.06
C PRO A 134 7.00 -1.86 10.10
N GLN A 135 6.52 -2.61 9.11
CA GLN A 135 5.53 -2.13 8.15
C GLN A 135 4.16 -1.88 8.81
N VAL A 136 3.76 -2.75 9.75
CA VAL A 136 2.55 -2.51 10.57
C VAL A 136 2.69 -1.22 11.37
N ALA A 137 3.84 -1.00 12.03
CA ALA A 137 4.06 0.19 12.85
C ALA A 137 3.94 1.49 12.03
N GLN A 138 4.59 1.54 10.86
CA GLN A 138 4.49 2.69 9.94
C GLN A 138 3.07 2.89 9.43
N SER A 139 2.41 1.81 9.00
CA SER A 139 1.05 1.85 8.47
C SER A 139 0.03 2.25 9.53
N VAL A 140 0.19 1.82 10.79
CA VAL A 140 -0.69 2.21 11.91
C VAL A 140 -0.54 3.70 12.21
N ALA A 141 0.67 4.24 12.19
CA ALA A 141 0.89 5.67 12.42
C ALA A 141 0.14 6.51 11.39
N PHE A 142 0.32 6.23 10.09
CA PHE A 142 -0.40 6.90 9.01
C PHE A 142 -1.90 6.65 9.07
N GLY A 143 -2.33 5.40 9.21
CA GLY A 143 -3.74 5.03 9.25
C GLY A 143 -4.48 5.64 10.43
N THR A 144 -3.82 5.78 11.59
CA THR A 144 -4.39 6.50 12.74
C THR A 144 -4.61 7.97 12.44
N PHE A 145 -3.64 8.65 11.80
CA PHE A 145 -3.80 10.03 11.34
C PHE A 145 -5.00 10.15 10.39
N TRP A 146 -5.09 9.26 9.39
CA TRP A 146 -6.15 9.20 8.39
C TRP A 146 -7.53 9.00 9.02
N MET A 147 -7.70 7.94 9.81
CA MET A 147 -8.96 7.59 10.46
C MET A 147 -9.38 8.60 11.51
N ARG A 148 -8.42 9.17 12.27
CA ARG A 148 -8.70 10.26 13.21
C ARG A 148 -9.25 11.48 12.50
N SER A 149 -8.69 11.86 11.36
CA SER A 149 -9.19 12.99 10.56
C SER A 149 -10.64 12.76 10.15
N PHE A 150 -10.97 11.56 9.65
CA PHE A 150 -12.33 11.19 9.28
C PHE A 150 -13.28 11.23 10.48
N PHE A 151 -12.95 10.56 11.59
CA PHE A 151 -13.83 10.51 12.77
C PHE A 151 -14.02 11.88 13.43
N ARG A 152 -13.06 12.78 13.32
CA ARG A 152 -13.22 14.17 13.80
C ARG A 152 -14.14 15.03 12.93
N SER A 153 -14.21 14.77 11.64
CA SER A 153 -15.10 15.47 10.70
C SER A 153 -16.54 14.93 10.76
N THR A 154 -16.74 13.73 11.33
CA THR A 154 -18.08 13.14 11.46
C THR A 154 -18.95 13.96 12.43
N ASN A 155 -20.23 14.11 12.08
CA ASN A 155 -21.18 14.86 12.89
C ASN A 155 -21.34 14.22 14.28
N ARG A 156 -21.06 14.99 15.32
CA ARG A 156 -21.16 14.54 16.72
C ARG A 156 -22.57 14.14 17.14
N SER A 157 -23.59 14.73 16.54
CA SER A 157 -24.98 14.38 16.82
C SER A 157 -25.30 12.90 16.60
N LEU A 158 -24.63 12.24 15.64
CA LEU A 158 -24.77 10.80 15.41
C LEU A 158 -24.26 9.98 16.60
N ILE A 159 -23.13 10.38 17.16
CA ILE A 159 -22.53 9.71 18.34
C ILE A 159 -23.41 9.95 19.57
N GLU A 160 -23.94 11.16 19.74
CA GLU A 160 -24.80 11.55 20.85
C GLU A 160 -26.15 10.82 20.79
N ALA A 161 -26.78 10.74 19.62
CA ALA A 161 -28.01 9.98 19.42
C ALA A 161 -27.81 8.49 19.76
N ALA A 162 -26.76 7.86 19.25
CA ALA A 162 -26.46 6.47 19.57
C ALA A 162 -26.21 6.22 21.06
N ARG A 163 -25.64 7.21 21.78
CA ARG A 163 -25.48 7.14 23.25
C ARG A 163 -26.81 7.23 23.98
N LEU A 164 -27.73 8.08 23.51
CA LEU A 164 -29.09 8.17 24.08
C LEU A 164 -29.84 6.86 23.89
N ASP A 165 -29.58 6.12 22.78
CA ASP A 165 -30.11 4.78 22.55
C ASP A 165 -29.39 3.69 23.36
N GLY A 166 -28.48 4.05 24.29
CA GLY A 166 -27.77 3.12 25.17
C GLY A 166 -26.58 2.40 24.49
N ALA A 167 -26.11 2.86 23.31
CA ALA A 167 -24.97 2.22 22.65
C ALA A 167 -23.64 2.54 23.35
N GLY A 168 -22.88 1.51 23.72
CA GLY A 168 -21.52 1.65 24.22
C GLY A 168 -20.52 1.94 23.08
N HIS A 169 -19.29 2.32 23.44
CA HIS A 169 -18.25 2.78 22.51
C HIS A 169 -17.98 1.80 21.34
N MET A 170 -17.90 0.51 21.60
CA MET A 170 -17.66 -0.48 20.55
C MET A 170 -18.86 -0.64 19.60
N ARG A 171 -20.08 -0.52 20.13
CA ARG A 171 -21.29 -0.55 19.30
C ARG A 171 -21.38 0.68 18.40
N ILE A 172 -21.07 1.87 18.93
CA ILE A 172 -20.98 3.12 18.16
C ILE A 172 -19.95 2.97 17.05
N LEU A 173 -18.74 2.48 17.38
CA LEU A 173 -17.68 2.31 16.39
C LEU A 173 -18.10 1.37 15.27
N TRP A 174 -18.50 0.13 15.59
CA TRP A 174 -18.68 -0.90 14.56
C TRP A 174 -20.04 -0.82 13.85
N GLN A 175 -21.10 -0.34 14.50
CA GLN A 175 -22.44 -0.30 13.92
C GLN A 175 -22.82 1.07 13.31
N VAL A 176 -22.17 2.16 13.75
CA VAL A 176 -22.48 3.50 13.26
C VAL A 176 -21.32 4.07 12.43
N LEU A 177 -20.14 4.18 13.04
CA LEU A 177 -19.03 4.91 12.42
C LEU A 177 -18.29 4.13 11.34
N VAL A 178 -18.02 2.85 11.52
CA VAL A 178 -17.32 2.01 10.53
C VAL A 178 -18.12 1.88 9.23
N PRO A 179 -19.44 1.64 9.24
CA PRO A 179 -20.23 1.66 8.01
C PRO A 179 -20.18 3.00 7.27
N LEU A 180 -20.20 4.11 8.00
CA LEU A 180 -20.08 5.46 7.44
C LEU A 180 -18.67 5.73 6.90
N ALA A 181 -17.64 5.19 7.55
CA ALA A 181 -16.24 5.33 7.17
C ALA A 181 -15.78 4.39 6.04
N ARG A 182 -16.66 3.57 5.47
CA ARG A 182 -16.28 2.59 4.44
C ARG A 182 -15.42 3.17 3.32
N PRO A 183 -15.74 4.34 2.70
CA PRO A 183 -14.90 4.90 1.65
C PRO A 183 -13.49 5.24 2.15
N ALA A 184 -13.38 5.87 3.33
CA ALA A 184 -12.09 6.20 3.93
C ALA A 184 -11.27 4.95 4.31
N ILE A 185 -11.92 3.90 4.81
CA ILE A 185 -11.29 2.62 5.13
C ILE A 185 -10.78 1.94 3.86
N ILE A 186 -11.56 1.91 2.79
CA ILE A 186 -11.15 1.32 1.51
C ILE A 186 -9.93 2.06 0.96
N THR A 187 -9.93 3.40 1.02
CA THR A 187 -8.77 4.21 0.62
C THR A 187 -7.53 3.86 1.44
N LEU A 188 -7.66 3.75 2.76
CA LEU A 188 -6.57 3.34 3.65
C LEU A 188 -6.04 1.95 3.30
N VAL A 189 -6.91 0.98 3.08
CA VAL A 189 -6.57 -0.39 2.67
C VAL A 189 -5.79 -0.40 1.36
N VAL A 190 -6.24 0.36 0.35
CA VAL A 190 -5.55 0.46 -0.96
C VAL A 190 -4.16 1.07 -0.80
N LEU A 191 -4.04 2.19 -0.09
CA LEU A 191 -2.75 2.86 0.12
C LEU A 191 -1.77 1.96 0.88
N THR A 192 -2.22 1.34 1.98
CA THR A 192 -1.38 0.43 2.76
C THR A 192 -0.98 -0.79 1.95
N PHE A 193 -1.90 -1.36 1.15
CA PHE A 193 -1.58 -2.46 0.24
C PHE A 193 -0.51 -2.06 -0.77
N MET A 194 -0.66 -0.91 -1.44
CA MET A 194 0.31 -0.44 -2.43
C MET A 194 1.70 -0.23 -1.82
N TRP A 195 1.79 0.34 -0.64
CA TRP A 195 3.08 0.52 0.05
C TRP A 195 3.69 -0.82 0.45
N THR A 196 2.94 -1.68 1.11
CA THR A 196 3.42 -2.99 1.56
C THR A 196 3.82 -3.89 0.40
N TRP A 197 3.05 -3.89 -0.69
CA TRP A 197 3.36 -4.71 -1.87
C TRP A 197 4.65 -4.29 -2.55
N ASN A 198 4.91 -2.98 -2.63
CA ASN A 198 6.11 -2.43 -3.27
C ASN A 198 7.29 -2.28 -2.29
N GLU A 199 7.12 -2.67 -1.03
CA GLU A 199 8.18 -2.55 -0.03
C GLU A 199 9.36 -3.47 -0.37
N PHE A 200 10.52 -2.84 -0.53
CA PHE A 200 11.74 -3.50 -0.94
C PHE A 200 12.80 -3.46 0.17
N LEU A 201 12.94 -2.31 0.84
CA LEU A 201 14.05 -2.05 1.75
C LEU A 201 13.96 -2.88 3.04
N ILE A 202 12.77 -2.92 3.65
CA ILE A 202 12.56 -3.69 4.90
C ILE A 202 12.81 -5.18 4.67
N PRO A 203 12.20 -5.86 3.66
CA PRO A 203 12.52 -7.25 3.38
C PRO A 203 14.00 -7.50 3.02
N LEU A 204 14.64 -6.56 2.31
CA LEU A 204 16.05 -6.66 1.93
C LEU A 204 16.96 -6.71 3.17
N VAL A 205 16.73 -5.80 4.12
CA VAL A 205 17.58 -5.67 5.31
C VAL A 205 17.22 -6.69 6.39
N MET A 206 15.93 -6.95 6.58
CA MET A 206 15.44 -7.80 7.68
C MET A 206 15.50 -9.30 7.38
N ALA A 207 15.58 -9.68 6.08
CA ALA A 207 15.69 -11.07 5.63
C ALA A 207 16.97 -11.31 4.80
N PRO A 208 18.17 -11.02 5.33
CA PRO A 208 19.40 -11.09 4.55
C PRO A 208 19.74 -12.52 4.10
N THR A 209 19.47 -13.53 4.92
CA THR A 209 19.86 -14.91 4.64
C THR A 209 18.70 -15.84 4.32
N ASN A 210 17.50 -15.57 4.82
CA ASN A 210 16.35 -16.44 4.63
C ASN A 210 15.56 -16.10 3.37
N GLU A 211 15.91 -16.75 2.26
CA GLU A 211 15.18 -16.56 0.99
C GLU A 211 13.71 -17.00 1.04
N ALA A 212 13.35 -17.90 1.96
CA ALA A 212 11.98 -18.43 2.05
C ALA A 212 10.93 -17.39 2.47
N ILE A 213 11.37 -16.24 3.05
CA ILE A 213 10.47 -15.17 3.48
C ILE A 213 10.58 -13.90 2.62
N ARG A 214 11.45 -13.90 1.60
CA ARG A 214 11.61 -12.76 0.70
C ARG A 214 10.33 -12.49 -0.08
N THR A 215 10.07 -11.19 -0.34
CA THR A 215 8.91 -10.71 -1.09
C THR A 215 9.21 -10.54 -2.58
N ALA A 216 8.18 -10.38 -3.39
CA ALA A 216 8.29 -10.31 -4.85
C ALA A 216 9.23 -9.21 -5.37
N PRO A 217 9.27 -7.98 -4.82
CA PRO A 217 10.23 -6.96 -5.26
C PRO A 217 11.70 -7.42 -5.16
N LEU A 218 12.06 -8.25 -4.17
CA LEU A 218 13.40 -8.81 -4.06
C LEU A 218 13.74 -9.80 -5.17
N GLY A 219 12.73 -10.42 -5.77
CA GLY A 219 12.92 -11.33 -6.92
C GLY A 219 13.52 -10.65 -8.14
N LEU A 220 13.35 -9.33 -8.29
CA LEU A 220 13.99 -8.57 -9.37
C LEU A 220 15.51 -8.49 -9.23
N GLY A 221 16.03 -8.59 -8.02
CA GLY A 221 17.47 -8.59 -7.76
C GLY A 221 18.21 -9.72 -8.47
N PHE A 222 17.56 -10.84 -8.77
CA PHE A 222 18.16 -11.94 -9.55
C PHE A 222 18.53 -11.53 -10.99
N PHE A 223 17.81 -10.54 -11.55
CA PHE A 223 18.02 -10.09 -12.94
C PHE A 223 18.93 -8.86 -13.03
N SER A 224 19.32 -8.27 -11.90
CA SER A 224 20.20 -7.08 -11.82
C SER A 224 21.65 -7.43 -11.47
N GLY A 225 21.99 -8.72 -11.28
CA GLY A 225 23.32 -9.17 -10.88
C GLY A 225 24.31 -9.26 -12.05
N GLN A 226 25.62 -9.31 -11.73
CA GLN A 226 26.70 -9.44 -12.70
C GLN A 226 26.63 -10.67 -13.61
N TYR A 227 25.83 -11.67 -13.25
CA TYR A 227 25.76 -12.97 -13.93
C TYR A 227 24.43 -13.20 -14.66
N THR A 228 23.45 -12.34 -14.51
CA THR A 228 22.15 -12.45 -15.16
C THR A 228 21.94 -11.22 -16.06
N GLN A 229 22.24 -11.41 -17.31
CA GLN A 229 22.05 -10.38 -18.33
C GLN A 229 20.74 -10.65 -19.02
N GLY A 230 19.76 -9.82 -18.75
CA GLY A 230 18.53 -9.90 -19.51
C GLY A 230 17.59 -8.79 -19.09
N PHE A 231 17.67 -7.67 -19.80
CA PHE A 231 16.67 -6.62 -19.67
C PHE A 231 15.26 -7.18 -19.93
N ALA A 232 15.14 -8.15 -20.84
CA ALA A 232 13.89 -8.85 -21.14
C ALA A 232 13.35 -9.63 -19.93
N LEU A 233 14.21 -10.37 -19.21
CA LEU A 233 13.80 -11.11 -18.01
C LEU A 233 13.47 -10.18 -16.84
N LEU A 234 14.22 -9.10 -16.67
CA LEU A 234 13.91 -8.05 -15.69
C LEU A 234 12.54 -7.42 -15.97
N ALA A 235 12.27 -7.08 -17.24
CA ALA A 235 11.00 -6.52 -17.68
C ALA A 235 9.83 -7.50 -17.49
N ALA A 236 10.05 -8.79 -17.77
CA ALA A 236 9.07 -9.85 -17.52
C ALA A 236 8.77 -9.99 -16.01
N GLY A 237 9.81 -10.01 -15.18
CA GLY A 237 9.66 -10.04 -13.71
C GLY A 237 8.94 -8.82 -13.17
N ALA A 238 9.29 -7.62 -13.62
CA ALA A 238 8.62 -6.38 -13.25
C ALA A 238 7.13 -6.40 -13.64
N THR A 239 6.82 -6.91 -14.84
CA THR A 239 5.44 -7.09 -15.29
C THR A 239 4.67 -8.05 -14.39
N ILE A 240 5.26 -9.20 -14.02
CA ILE A 240 4.64 -10.18 -13.10
C ILE A 240 4.30 -9.52 -11.76
N ILE A 241 5.21 -8.73 -11.18
CA ILE A 241 4.99 -8.05 -9.90
C ILE A 241 3.95 -6.93 -10.00
N ALA A 242 3.86 -6.25 -11.14
CA ALA A 242 2.90 -5.18 -11.35
C ALA A 242 1.45 -5.67 -11.47
N VAL A 243 1.23 -6.88 -12.00
CA VAL A 243 -0.12 -7.44 -12.24
C VAL A 243 -1.02 -7.38 -11.00
N PRO A 244 -0.63 -7.87 -9.81
CA PRO A 244 -1.49 -7.82 -8.63
C PRO A 244 -1.86 -6.40 -8.21
N VAL A 245 -0.93 -5.44 -8.32
CA VAL A 245 -1.19 -4.03 -8.00
C VAL A 245 -2.23 -3.46 -8.95
N VAL A 246 -2.06 -3.68 -10.25
CA VAL A 246 -3.01 -3.23 -11.28
C VAL A 246 -4.38 -3.85 -11.05
N VAL A 247 -4.44 -5.16 -10.76
CA VAL A 247 -5.69 -5.86 -10.49
C VAL A 247 -6.40 -5.25 -9.28
N VAL A 248 -5.72 -5.12 -8.15
CA VAL A 248 -6.30 -4.53 -6.93
C VAL A 248 -6.76 -3.10 -7.19
N TYR A 249 -5.94 -2.29 -7.90
CA TYR A 249 -6.30 -0.92 -8.25
C TYR A 249 -7.57 -0.86 -9.11
N LEU A 250 -7.66 -1.66 -10.17
CA LEU A 250 -8.82 -1.68 -11.07
C LEU A 250 -10.13 -2.04 -10.34
N PHE A 251 -10.08 -2.96 -9.37
CA PHE A 251 -11.26 -3.32 -8.58
C PHE A 251 -11.66 -2.22 -7.58
N LEU A 252 -10.69 -1.51 -7.01
CA LEU A 252 -10.93 -0.57 -5.91
C LEU A 252 -10.92 0.91 -6.34
N GLN A 253 -10.53 1.24 -7.59
CA GLN A 253 -10.37 2.62 -8.08
C GLN A 253 -11.62 3.49 -7.88
N ARG A 254 -12.82 2.94 -8.10
CA ARG A 254 -14.09 3.68 -7.92
C ARG A 254 -14.30 4.16 -6.47
N HIS A 255 -13.86 3.37 -5.51
CA HIS A 255 -13.97 3.71 -4.09
C HIS A 255 -12.86 4.66 -3.65
N PHE A 256 -11.68 4.51 -4.24
CA PHE A 256 -10.53 5.38 -4.02
C PHE A 256 -10.82 6.82 -4.47
N ILE A 257 -11.36 6.98 -5.68
CA ILE A 257 -11.72 8.30 -6.22
C ILE A 257 -12.80 8.98 -5.36
N ALA A 258 -13.83 8.24 -4.92
CA ALA A 258 -14.87 8.77 -4.05
C ALA A 258 -14.30 9.27 -2.70
N GLY A 259 -13.44 8.47 -2.05
CA GLY A 259 -12.84 8.84 -0.76
C GLY A 259 -11.89 10.04 -0.84
N MET A 260 -11.18 10.24 -1.96
CA MET A 260 -10.33 11.41 -2.16
C MET A 260 -11.15 12.70 -2.38
N LEU A 261 -12.25 12.61 -3.11
CA LEU A 261 -13.12 13.77 -3.38
C LEU A 261 -13.85 14.27 -2.12
N GLU A 262 -14.30 13.37 -1.24
CA GLU A 262 -14.91 13.74 0.05
C GLU A 262 -13.92 14.48 0.97
N GLY A 263 -12.63 14.19 0.88
CA GLY A 263 -11.58 14.89 1.61
C GLY A 263 -11.18 16.27 1.03
N ALA A 264 -11.48 16.50 -0.25
CA ALA A 264 -11.09 17.72 -0.96
C ALA A 264 -12.21 18.80 -0.99
N VAL A 265 -13.47 18.40 -0.87
CA VAL A 265 -14.62 19.33 -0.84
C VAL A 265 -14.96 19.61 0.62
N LYS A 266 -14.32 20.64 1.18
CA LYS A 266 -14.77 21.34 2.37
C LYS A 266 -15.44 22.63 1.92
N ASP A 267 -16.75 22.66 1.89
CA ASP A 267 -17.52 23.90 1.94
C ASP A 267 -17.53 24.42 3.39
#